data_79885209b2d14b371bfa2e714fce1542
#
_entry.id   79885209b2d14b371bfa2e714fce1542
#
_cell.length_a   1.000
_cell.length_b   1.000
_cell.length_c   1.000
_cell.angle_alpha   90.00
_cell.angle_beta   90.00
_cell.angle_gamma   90.00
#
_symmetry.space_group_name_H-M   'P 1'
#
loop_
_entity.id
_entity.type
_entity.pdbx_description
1 polymer ?
#
loop_
_entity_poly.entity_id
_entity_poly.type
_entity_poly.pdbx_seq_one_letter_code
_entity_poly.pdbx_strand_id
1 'polypeptide(L)'
;MKSKTKNKGIITLILLIVIVGGFYIFFREGSLPVNKEKNDLKMFVIREGDDLNTIATNLKNSKLIRSRVVFYLTVLRLGIDKNIQAGDFRLNQAMSAEEIAKNLTHGTVDSWITIIEGWRKEEVAEAITKKFNIPEVEFISKADEGYLFPDTYLIPNEASAD
;
A
#
# COMPACT_ATOMS: atom_id res chain seq x y z
N MET A 1 -49.03 34.84 -4.50
CA MET A 1 -48.08 34.32 -3.49
C MET A 1 -47.34 33.03 -3.88
N LYS A 2 -47.21 32.65 -5.16
CA LYS A 2 -46.55 31.37 -5.62
C LYS A 2 -45.09 31.49 -6.12
N SER A 3 -44.50 32.69 -6.11
CA SER A 3 -43.14 32.92 -6.69
C SER A 3 -42.00 32.62 -5.67
N LYS A 4 -42.18 32.87 -4.39
CA LYS A 4 -41.11 32.71 -3.38
C LYS A 4 -40.68 31.27 -3.13
N THR A 5 -41.55 30.27 -3.38
CA THR A 5 -41.26 28.85 -3.14
C THR A 5 -40.40 28.24 -4.28
N LYS A 6 -40.60 28.66 -5.52
CA LYS A 6 -39.77 28.20 -6.67
C LYS A 6 -38.32 28.66 -6.55
N ASN A 7 -38.06 29.88 -6.08
CA ASN A 7 -36.72 30.41 -5.92
C ASN A 7 -35.95 29.67 -4.78
N LYS A 8 -36.63 29.24 -3.72
CA LYS A 8 -36.02 28.46 -2.65
C LYS A 8 -35.54 27.10 -3.15
N GLY A 9 -36.32 26.40 -3.98
CA GLY A 9 -35.93 25.12 -4.58
C GLY A 9 -34.72 25.24 -5.51
N ILE A 10 -34.65 26.29 -6.31
CA ILE A 10 -33.51 26.56 -7.22
C ILE A 10 -32.25 26.85 -6.39
N ILE A 11 -32.35 27.68 -5.35
CA ILE A 11 -31.22 28.00 -4.46
C ILE A 11 -30.69 26.75 -3.77
N THR A 12 -31.59 25.88 -3.26
CA THR A 12 -31.21 24.61 -2.63
C THR A 12 -30.51 23.68 -3.61
N LEU A 13 -30.98 23.60 -4.86
CA LEU A 13 -30.36 22.78 -5.90
C LEU A 13 -28.96 23.30 -6.24
N ILE A 14 -28.78 24.61 -6.40
CA ILE A 14 -27.48 25.22 -6.66
C ILE A 14 -26.51 24.95 -5.50
N LEU A 15 -26.97 25.13 -4.25
CA LEU A 15 -26.18 24.85 -3.06
C LEU A 15 -25.70 23.38 -3.03
N LEU A 16 -26.58 22.45 -3.35
CA LEU A 16 -26.27 21.03 -3.41
C LEU A 16 -25.23 20.73 -4.48
N ILE A 17 -25.35 21.33 -5.67
CA ILE A 17 -24.38 21.18 -6.76
C ILE A 17 -22.99 21.71 -6.34
N VAL A 18 -22.97 22.86 -5.66
CA VAL A 18 -21.71 23.46 -5.18
C VAL A 18 -21.05 22.58 -4.10
N ILE A 19 -21.84 22.00 -3.19
CA ILE A 19 -21.33 21.11 -2.16
C ILE A 19 -20.77 19.81 -2.79
N VAL A 20 -21.53 19.18 -3.68
CA VAL A 20 -21.09 17.94 -4.36
C VAL A 20 -19.88 18.20 -5.25
N GLY A 21 -19.88 19.30 -6.00
CA GLY A 21 -18.74 19.69 -6.83
C GLY A 21 -17.49 20.00 -6.01
N GLY A 22 -17.64 20.73 -4.92
CA GLY A 22 -16.56 21.02 -3.97
C GLY A 22 -16.00 19.76 -3.33
N PHE A 23 -16.87 18.84 -2.92
CA PHE A 23 -16.45 17.54 -2.37
C PHE A 23 -15.70 16.69 -3.39
N TYR A 24 -16.18 16.66 -4.64
CA TYR A 24 -15.51 15.94 -5.74
C TYR A 24 -14.10 16.49 -6.00
N ILE A 25 -13.96 17.81 -6.09
CA ILE A 25 -12.65 18.47 -6.30
C ILE A 25 -11.72 18.19 -5.11
N PHE A 26 -12.21 18.32 -3.87
CA PHE A 26 -11.44 18.03 -2.66
C PHE A 26 -10.93 16.60 -2.63
N PHE A 27 -11.79 15.63 -2.98
CA PHE A 27 -11.42 14.22 -3.00
C PHE A 27 -10.38 13.94 -4.10
N ARG A 28 -10.61 14.49 -5.30
CA ARG A 28 -9.69 14.34 -6.43
C ARG A 28 -8.30 14.89 -6.11
N GLU A 29 -8.23 16.13 -5.64
CA GLU A 29 -6.96 16.78 -5.31
C GLU A 29 -6.23 16.06 -4.15
N GLY A 30 -6.96 15.62 -3.14
CA GLY A 30 -6.41 14.90 -2.01
C GLY A 30 -5.88 13.51 -2.35
N SER A 31 -6.38 12.89 -3.43
CA SER A 31 -5.93 11.56 -3.90
C SER A 31 -4.68 11.62 -4.76
N LEU A 32 -4.32 12.80 -5.30
CA LEU A 32 -3.14 12.96 -6.16
C LEU A 32 -1.82 12.80 -5.39
N PRO A 33 -0.74 12.39 -6.06
CA PRO A 33 0.61 12.35 -5.51
C PRO A 33 1.02 13.69 -4.89
N VAL A 34 1.82 13.65 -3.83
CA VAL A 34 2.34 14.86 -3.19
C VAL A 34 3.30 15.59 -4.13
N ASN A 35 4.20 14.83 -4.76
CA ASN A 35 5.15 15.34 -5.76
C ASN A 35 5.44 14.25 -6.79
N LYS A 36 5.01 14.45 -8.04
CA LYS A 36 5.14 13.49 -9.15
C LYS A 36 6.59 13.27 -9.60
N GLU A 37 7.47 14.22 -9.35
CA GLU A 37 8.87 14.15 -9.78
C GLU A 37 9.77 13.47 -8.75
N LYS A 38 9.28 13.33 -7.52
CA LYS A 38 10.08 12.82 -6.40
C LYS A 38 9.85 11.33 -6.18
N ASN A 39 10.65 10.51 -6.86
CA ASN A 39 10.62 9.04 -6.78
C ASN A 39 11.50 8.44 -5.67
N ASP A 40 12.07 9.27 -4.80
CA ASP A 40 12.90 8.79 -3.69
C ASP A 40 12.08 7.87 -2.78
N LEU A 41 12.49 6.62 -2.70
CA LEU A 41 11.87 5.63 -1.82
C LEU A 41 12.17 5.97 -0.36
N LYS A 42 11.13 6.05 0.45
CA LYS A 42 11.21 6.22 1.90
C LYS A 42 10.70 4.98 2.59
N MET A 43 11.43 4.52 3.59
CA MET A 43 10.94 3.47 4.48
C MET A 43 9.81 4.02 5.35
N PHE A 44 8.67 3.34 5.33
CA PHE A 44 7.51 3.64 6.15
C PHE A 44 7.12 2.38 6.94
N VAL A 45 7.13 2.51 8.27
CA VAL A 45 6.89 1.39 9.19
C VAL A 45 5.46 1.47 9.73
N ILE A 46 4.72 0.38 9.60
CA ILE A 46 3.43 0.16 10.25
C ILE A 46 3.64 -0.83 11.37
N ARG A 47 3.33 -0.44 12.60
CA ARG A 47 3.45 -1.30 13.78
C ARG A 47 2.22 -2.17 13.91
N GLU A 48 2.42 -3.35 14.47
CA GLU A 48 1.30 -4.22 14.83
C GLU A 48 0.37 -3.51 15.82
N GLY A 49 -0.93 -3.46 15.49
CA GLY A 49 -1.93 -2.76 16.27
C GLY A 49 -2.18 -1.29 15.86
N ASP A 50 -1.42 -0.73 14.91
CA ASP A 50 -1.72 0.61 14.38
C ASP A 50 -3.09 0.61 13.69
N ASP A 51 -3.97 1.52 14.11
CA ASP A 51 -5.25 1.74 13.45
C ASP A 51 -5.12 2.58 12.18
N LEU A 52 -6.12 2.54 11.31
CA LEU A 52 -6.12 3.27 10.04
C LEU A 52 -5.95 4.79 10.21
N ASN A 53 -6.45 5.36 11.31
CA ASN A 53 -6.27 6.79 11.61
C ASN A 53 -4.81 7.12 11.93
N THR A 54 -4.15 6.28 12.71
CA THR A 54 -2.73 6.41 13.06
C THR A 54 -1.88 6.28 11.80
N ILE A 55 -2.13 5.26 10.98
CA ILE A 55 -1.44 5.05 9.69
C ILE A 55 -1.61 6.27 8.78
N ALA A 56 -2.85 6.77 8.58
CA ALA A 56 -3.11 7.95 7.74
C ALA A 56 -2.42 9.22 8.28
N THR A 57 -2.34 9.37 9.59
CA THR A 57 -1.66 10.49 10.24
C THR A 57 -0.14 10.41 10.02
N ASN A 58 0.45 9.23 10.20
CA ASN A 58 1.88 8.99 10.00
C ASN A 58 2.28 9.16 8.52
N LEU A 59 1.47 8.68 7.57
CA LEU A 59 1.67 8.91 6.13
C LEU A 59 1.64 10.41 5.79
N LYS A 60 0.73 11.18 6.40
CA LYS A 60 0.65 12.64 6.21
C LYS A 60 1.86 13.35 6.78
N ASN A 61 2.30 12.98 7.98
CA ASN A 61 3.48 13.55 8.64
C ASN A 61 4.77 13.26 7.84
N SER A 62 4.86 12.07 7.24
CA SER A 62 5.97 11.67 6.35
C SER A 62 5.88 12.31 4.96
N LYS A 63 4.87 13.14 4.69
CA LYS A 63 4.63 13.79 3.39
C LYS A 63 4.48 12.80 2.24
N LEU A 64 3.88 11.63 2.50
CA LEU A 64 3.60 10.61 1.49
C LEU A 64 2.20 10.78 0.88
N ILE A 65 1.26 11.41 1.62
CA ILE A 65 -0.09 11.70 1.15
C ILE A 65 -0.43 13.18 1.33
N ARG A 66 -1.35 13.70 0.51
CA ARG A 66 -1.82 15.10 0.62
C ARG A 66 -2.83 15.31 1.74
N SER A 67 -3.73 14.35 1.95
CA SER A 67 -4.82 14.46 2.93
C SER A 67 -5.07 13.12 3.63
N ARG A 68 -5.00 13.13 4.98
CA ARG A 68 -5.35 11.95 5.79
C ARG A 68 -6.81 11.52 5.62
N VAL A 69 -7.73 12.51 5.51
CA VAL A 69 -9.16 12.24 5.36
C VAL A 69 -9.44 11.56 4.04
N VAL A 70 -8.84 12.05 2.94
CA VAL A 70 -9.01 11.45 1.61
C VAL A 70 -8.39 10.07 1.56
N PHE A 71 -7.22 9.85 2.17
CA PHE A 71 -6.61 8.52 2.26
C PHE A 71 -7.51 7.54 3.02
N TYR A 72 -8.01 7.94 4.19
CA TYR A 72 -8.95 7.14 4.99
C TYR A 72 -10.19 6.73 4.17
N LEU A 73 -10.82 7.71 3.51
CA LEU A 73 -11.98 7.44 2.65
C LEU A 73 -11.64 6.56 1.45
N THR A 74 -10.42 6.69 0.88
CA THR A 74 -9.95 5.85 -0.21
C THR A 74 -9.81 4.39 0.23
N VAL A 75 -9.22 4.14 1.39
CA VAL A 75 -9.10 2.78 1.96
C VAL A 75 -10.47 2.16 2.19
N LEU A 76 -11.42 2.91 2.79
CA LEU A 76 -12.78 2.42 3.01
C LEU A 76 -13.52 2.15 1.69
N ARG A 77 -13.37 3.03 0.69
CA ARG A 77 -13.97 2.85 -0.65
C ARG A 77 -13.46 1.59 -1.34
N LEU A 78 -12.18 1.27 -1.15
CA LEU A 78 -11.56 0.06 -1.71
C LEU A 78 -11.91 -1.20 -0.90
N GLY A 79 -12.46 -1.07 0.31
CA GLY A 79 -12.78 -2.20 1.19
C GLY A 79 -11.56 -2.95 1.73
N ILE A 80 -10.41 -2.28 1.82
CA ILE A 80 -9.13 -2.89 2.19
C ILE A 80 -8.66 -2.51 3.60
N ASP A 81 -9.52 -1.91 4.39
CA ASP A 81 -9.22 -1.47 5.76
C ASP A 81 -8.71 -2.61 6.67
N LYS A 82 -9.21 -3.83 6.45
CA LYS A 82 -8.81 -5.03 7.20
C LYS A 82 -7.62 -5.77 6.61
N ASN A 83 -7.18 -5.38 5.43
CA ASN A 83 -6.12 -6.06 4.69
C ASN A 83 -4.77 -5.34 4.80
N ILE A 84 -4.73 -4.16 5.43
CA ILE A 84 -3.49 -3.44 5.68
C ILE A 84 -2.65 -4.25 6.66
N GLN A 85 -1.40 -4.50 6.28
CA GLN A 85 -0.47 -5.32 7.05
C GLN A 85 0.49 -4.45 7.86
N ALA A 86 0.93 -4.95 9.00
CA ALA A 86 2.05 -4.37 9.74
C ALA A 86 3.37 -4.76 9.06
N GLY A 87 4.36 -3.86 9.10
CA GLY A 87 5.68 -4.10 8.53
C GLY A 87 6.31 -2.88 7.90
N ASP A 88 7.38 -3.11 7.14
CA ASP A 88 8.18 -2.07 6.49
C ASP A 88 7.78 -1.95 5.02
N PHE A 89 7.45 -0.74 4.58
CA PHE A 89 7.00 -0.45 3.21
C PHE A 89 7.91 0.59 2.57
N ARG A 90 8.27 0.38 1.31
CA ARG A 90 8.98 1.39 0.50
C ARG A 90 7.98 2.21 -0.29
N LEU A 91 7.74 3.43 0.14
CA LEU A 91 6.79 4.36 -0.47
C LEU A 91 7.53 5.60 -0.97
N ASN A 92 6.97 6.27 -1.98
CA ASN A 92 7.50 7.53 -2.48
C ASN A 92 6.39 8.59 -2.63
N GLN A 93 6.80 9.83 -2.85
CA GLN A 93 5.88 10.97 -2.97
C GLN A 93 5.19 11.06 -4.34
N ALA A 94 5.63 10.27 -5.32
CA ALA A 94 5.02 10.20 -6.64
C ALA A 94 3.83 9.23 -6.69
N MET A 95 3.65 8.40 -5.67
CA MET A 95 2.50 7.51 -5.52
C MET A 95 1.25 8.29 -5.14
N SER A 96 0.11 7.93 -5.74
CA SER A 96 -1.21 8.40 -5.35
C SER A 96 -1.66 7.75 -4.04
N ALA A 97 -2.68 8.33 -3.40
CA ALA A 97 -3.26 7.75 -2.19
C ALA A 97 -3.79 6.33 -2.40
N GLU A 98 -4.30 6.03 -3.61
CA GLU A 98 -4.81 4.70 -3.96
C GLU A 98 -3.68 3.67 -4.15
N GLU A 99 -2.59 4.05 -4.81
CA GLU A 99 -1.40 3.20 -4.98
C GLU A 99 -0.75 2.89 -3.63
N ILE A 100 -0.59 3.90 -2.77
CA ILE A 100 -0.10 3.69 -1.40
C ILE A 100 -1.02 2.73 -0.64
N ALA A 101 -2.34 2.94 -0.68
CA ALA A 101 -3.30 2.08 0.01
C ALA A 101 -3.20 0.61 -0.46
N LYS A 102 -3.07 0.37 -1.76
CA LYS A 102 -2.86 -0.97 -2.33
C LYS A 102 -1.52 -1.57 -1.87
N ASN A 103 -0.42 -0.81 -1.92
CA ASN A 103 0.89 -1.29 -1.49
C ASN A 103 0.88 -1.74 -0.02
N LEU A 104 0.12 -1.07 0.84
CA LEU A 104 0.01 -1.46 2.25
C LEU A 104 -0.75 -2.78 2.48
N THR A 105 -1.43 -3.32 1.47
CA THR A 105 -2.13 -4.63 1.54
C THR A 105 -1.32 -5.80 1.03
N HIS A 106 -0.21 -5.55 0.32
CA HIS A 106 0.61 -6.62 -0.26
C HIS A 106 1.75 -7.13 0.65
N GLY A 107 1.80 -6.64 1.90
CA GLY A 107 2.80 -7.02 2.89
C GLY A 107 4.11 -6.23 2.79
N THR A 108 5.04 -6.59 3.65
CA THR A 108 6.38 -5.98 3.70
C THR A 108 7.13 -6.22 2.41
N VAL A 109 7.91 -5.22 2.01
CA VAL A 109 8.68 -5.25 0.75
C VAL A 109 9.69 -6.38 0.72
N ASP A 110 10.22 -6.73 1.90
CA ASP A 110 11.28 -7.72 2.04
C ASP A 110 10.99 -8.65 3.22
N SER A 111 11.31 -9.91 3.09
CA SER A 111 11.19 -10.92 4.15
C SER A 111 12.53 -11.59 4.40
N TRP A 112 12.89 -11.72 5.68
CA TRP A 112 14.08 -12.47 6.05
C TRP A 112 13.84 -13.98 5.92
N ILE A 113 14.77 -14.69 5.29
CA ILE A 113 14.81 -16.16 5.27
C ILE A 113 16.19 -16.60 5.72
N THR A 114 16.22 -17.58 6.63
CA THR A 114 17.48 -18.19 7.07
C THR A 114 17.61 -19.55 6.43
N ILE A 115 18.69 -19.76 5.69
CA ILE A 115 19.10 -21.05 5.15
C ILE A 115 20.05 -21.67 6.14
N ILE A 116 19.70 -22.86 6.64
CA ILE A 116 20.47 -23.56 7.68
C ILE A 116 21.54 -24.45 7.02
N GLU A 117 22.71 -24.52 7.65
CA GLU A 117 23.77 -25.38 7.21
C GLU A 117 23.33 -26.86 7.10
N GLY A 118 23.67 -27.49 5.98
CA GLY A 118 23.31 -28.87 5.71
C GLY A 118 21.95 -29.07 5.02
N TRP A 119 21.19 -28.00 4.78
CA TRP A 119 19.96 -28.08 3.98
C TRP A 119 20.28 -28.41 2.51
N ARG A 120 19.45 -29.29 1.95
CA ARG A 120 19.44 -29.57 0.52
C ARG A 120 18.59 -28.53 -0.21
N LYS A 121 18.77 -28.41 -1.51
CA LYS A 121 17.99 -27.44 -2.34
C LYS A 121 16.48 -27.62 -2.20
N GLU A 122 16.00 -28.84 -1.96
CA GLU A 122 14.59 -29.13 -1.77
C GLU A 122 14.06 -28.53 -0.45
N GLU A 123 14.84 -28.58 0.62
CA GLU A 123 14.49 -28.00 1.94
C GLU A 123 14.49 -26.47 1.87
N VAL A 124 15.45 -25.91 1.13
CA VAL A 124 15.49 -24.45 0.85
C VAL A 124 14.27 -24.04 0.01
N ALA A 125 13.93 -24.79 -1.02
CA ALA A 125 12.77 -24.55 -1.88
C ALA A 125 11.46 -24.56 -1.08
N GLU A 126 11.28 -25.55 -0.19
CA GLU A 126 10.11 -25.62 0.70
C GLU A 126 10.02 -24.40 1.62
N ALA A 127 11.14 -23.97 2.21
CA ALA A 127 11.18 -22.78 3.07
C ALA A 127 10.86 -21.48 2.29
N ILE A 128 11.35 -21.36 1.06
CA ILE A 128 11.08 -20.23 0.18
C ILE A 128 9.61 -20.21 -0.25
N THR A 129 9.06 -21.34 -0.71
CA THR A 129 7.67 -21.45 -1.14
C THR A 129 6.67 -21.13 -0.02
N LYS A 130 6.98 -21.49 1.21
CA LYS A 130 6.14 -21.17 2.38
C LYS A 130 6.04 -19.67 2.66
N LYS A 131 7.04 -18.90 2.26
CA LYS A 131 7.17 -17.49 2.62
C LYS A 131 7.00 -16.54 1.44
N PHE A 132 7.37 -16.98 0.26
CA PHE A 132 7.32 -16.23 -0.98
C PHE A 132 6.42 -16.93 -2.00
N ASN A 133 5.83 -16.19 -2.90
CA ASN A 133 4.98 -16.76 -3.96
C ASN A 133 5.84 -17.30 -5.13
N ILE A 134 6.86 -18.09 -4.80
CA ILE A 134 7.76 -18.75 -5.76
C ILE A 134 7.41 -20.23 -5.77
N PRO A 135 6.99 -20.82 -6.92
CA PRO A 135 6.72 -22.25 -7.01
C PRO A 135 7.97 -23.09 -6.75
N GLU A 136 7.84 -24.12 -5.92
CA GLU A 136 8.94 -25.00 -5.54
C GLU A 136 9.68 -25.60 -6.75
N VAL A 137 8.91 -26.09 -7.72
CA VAL A 137 9.46 -26.67 -8.96
C VAL A 137 10.28 -25.67 -9.76
N GLU A 138 9.85 -24.41 -9.80
CA GLU A 138 10.56 -23.34 -10.49
C GLU A 138 11.89 -23.03 -9.79
N PHE A 139 11.87 -22.90 -8.46
CA PHE A 139 13.09 -22.67 -7.68
C PHE A 139 14.09 -23.83 -7.85
N ILE A 140 13.65 -25.09 -7.67
CA ILE A 140 14.51 -26.28 -7.78
C ILE A 140 15.15 -26.38 -9.17
N SER A 141 14.41 -25.99 -10.23
CA SER A 141 14.93 -26.04 -11.61
C SER A 141 16.08 -25.07 -11.88
N LYS A 142 16.15 -23.99 -11.12
CA LYS A 142 17.15 -22.92 -11.28
C LYS A 142 18.26 -22.95 -10.22
N ALA A 143 17.96 -23.57 -9.06
CA ALA A 143 18.91 -23.67 -7.97
C ALA A 143 19.93 -24.78 -8.20
N ASP A 144 21.22 -24.40 -8.17
CA ASP A 144 22.33 -25.36 -8.17
C ASP A 144 22.79 -25.65 -6.76
N GLU A 145 22.94 -26.96 -6.46
CA GLU A 145 23.48 -27.39 -5.17
C GLU A 145 24.94 -26.93 -5.01
N GLY A 146 25.27 -26.36 -3.84
CA GLY A 146 26.57 -25.78 -3.55
C GLY A 146 26.66 -24.25 -3.76
N TYR A 147 25.65 -23.63 -4.37
CA TYR A 147 25.55 -22.16 -4.48
C TYR A 147 24.62 -21.54 -3.43
N LEU A 148 23.83 -22.34 -2.74
CA LEU A 148 22.93 -21.91 -1.66
C LEU A 148 23.70 -21.90 -0.34
N PHE A 149 24.36 -20.78 -0.03
CA PHE A 149 25.13 -20.66 1.20
C PHE A 149 24.22 -20.54 2.43
N PRO A 150 24.57 -21.20 3.55
CA PRO A 150 23.89 -20.99 4.82
C PRO A 150 24.09 -19.53 5.30
N ASP A 151 23.02 -18.75 5.31
CA ASP A 151 23.01 -17.36 5.79
C ASP A 151 21.56 -16.90 5.99
N THR A 152 21.37 -15.69 6.50
CA THR A 152 20.08 -15.03 6.57
C THR A 152 19.96 -13.99 5.48
N TYR A 153 19.08 -14.24 4.54
CA TYR A 153 18.84 -13.39 3.37
C TYR A 153 17.59 -12.53 3.53
N LEU A 154 17.68 -11.28 3.12
CA LEU A 154 16.53 -10.39 2.97
C LEU A 154 16.06 -10.45 1.52
N ILE A 155 14.93 -11.11 1.29
CA ILE A 155 14.38 -11.34 -0.04
C ILE A 155 13.13 -10.47 -0.22
N PRO A 156 13.02 -9.69 -1.33
CA PRO A 156 11.81 -8.98 -1.68
C PRO A 156 10.62 -9.93 -1.84
N ASN A 157 9.44 -9.57 -1.33
CA ASN A 157 8.25 -10.42 -1.48
C ASN A 157 7.81 -10.57 -2.95
N GLU A 158 8.27 -9.68 -3.83
CA GLU A 158 8.03 -9.73 -5.28
C GLU A 158 9.15 -10.48 -6.04
N ALA A 159 10.10 -11.09 -5.33
CA ALA A 159 11.18 -11.84 -5.94
C ALA A 159 10.62 -13.01 -6.77
N SER A 160 11.25 -13.23 -7.93
CA SER A 160 11.05 -14.42 -8.76
C SER A 160 12.20 -15.40 -8.53
N ALA A 161 12.10 -16.59 -9.11
CA ALA A 161 13.17 -17.59 -9.05
C ALA A 161 14.37 -17.25 -9.96
N ASP A 162 14.34 -16.12 -10.67
CA ASP A 162 15.43 -15.64 -11.56
C ASP A 162 16.51 -14.91 -10.76
#